data_a88a85e30064d9655303134a39ff78e7
#
_entry.id   a88a85e30064d9655303134a39ff78e7
#
_cell.length_a   1.000
_cell.length_b   1.000
_cell.length_c   1.000
_cell.angle_alpha   90.00
_cell.angle_beta   90.00
_cell.angle_gamma   90.00
#
_symmetry.space_group_name_H-M   'P 1'
#
loop_
_entity.id
_entity.type
_entity.pdbx_description
1 polymer ?
#
loop_
_entity_poly.entity_id
_entity_poly.type
_entity_poly.pdbx_seq_one_letter_code
_entity_poly.pdbx_strand_id
1 'polypeptide(L)'
;MSTNSSKATSEPFLLGGDLPVNRLGYGAMHLTGYGMWGPPADERNAIQVLRHAVYELGINFIDTADSYGPGDNEEMIRKALYPYPKDLVICTKGGMLRSGKLDWIHDAPGAPYIQPLGDPRYLRQQVELSLRRLGVDCIALYQLHSIDPNVPLADSLGELARLQEQGKIRHLGLSNQPGVSVAQLVEAQKTARIVAIENLYNVADRADDEVLEHATRNHIAFIPWFPLGHGGLVGPDSALTPIAEKYAITPSQLALAWLLHRSPALLLIPGTTSVTHLKENASAAHVILNPAEVRAIADAVDRAGLPSWRPVRDAQVQTATTVR
;
A
#
# COMPACT_ATOMS: atom_id res chain seq x y z
N MET A 1 7.99 8.67 -33.33
CA MET A 1 8.23 9.08 -31.93
C MET A 1 7.53 8.07 -31.01
N SER A 2 8.10 6.86 -30.88
CA SER A 2 7.44 5.73 -30.20
C SER A 2 8.40 4.94 -29.28
N THR A 3 9.29 5.63 -28.55
CA THR A 3 10.30 4.95 -27.71
C THR A 3 10.25 5.32 -26.24
N ASN A 4 9.26 6.13 -25.79
CA ASN A 4 9.21 6.59 -24.40
C ASN A 4 8.28 5.79 -23.47
N SER A 5 7.39 4.92 -23.99
CA SER A 5 6.40 4.21 -23.15
C SER A 5 6.98 2.98 -22.45
N SER A 6 7.87 2.24 -23.10
CA SER A 6 8.45 1.01 -22.53
C SER A 6 9.51 1.29 -21.44
N LYS A 7 10.17 2.44 -21.46
CA LYS A 7 11.11 2.84 -20.41
C LYS A 7 10.41 3.25 -19.10
N ALA A 8 9.25 3.86 -19.19
CA ALA A 8 8.58 4.46 -18.02
C ALA A 8 8.08 3.43 -16.98
N THR A 9 7.80 2.19 -17.38
CA THR A 9 7.34 1.14 -16.44
C THR A 9 8.47 0.39 -15.77
N SER A 10 9.66 0.35 -16.39
CA SER A 10 10.84 -0.34 -15.88
C SER A 10 11.80 0.53 -15.07
N GLU A 11 11.64 1.85 -15.13
CA GLU A 11 12.52 2.75 -14.36
C GLU A 11 12.10 2.72 -12.86
N PRO A 12 13.08 2.55 -11.95
CA PRO A 12 12.82 2.61 -10.52
C PRO A 12 12.27 3.98 -10.10
N PHE A 13 11.35 4.00 -9.14
CA PHE A 13 10.95 5.23 -8.47
C PHE A 13 12.01 5.60 -7.43
N LEU A 14 12.42 6.86 -7.39
CA LEU A 14 13.39 7.33 -6.41
C LEU A 14 12.66 7.83 -5.16
N LEU A 15 12.36 6.90 -4.24
CA LEU A 15 11.63 7.19 -3.01
C LEU A 15 12.44 8.13 -2.12
N GLY A 16 11.81 9.25 -1.72
CA GLY A 16 12.48 10.29 -0.95
C GLY A 16 13.61 11.01 -1.68
N GLY A 17 13.89 10.67 -2.93
CA GLY A 17 14.96 11.23 -3.74
C GLY A 17 16.28 10.48 -3.63
N ASP A 18 16.37 9.39 -2.88
CA ASP A 18 17.61 8.69 -2.56
C ASP A 18 17.51 7.16 -2.43
N LEU A 19 16.30 6.60 -2.43
CA LEU A 19 16.06 5.16 -2.40
C LEU A 19 15.44 4.68 -3.72
N PRO A 20 16.21 4.02 -4.61
CA PRO A 20 15.65 3.45 -5.82
C PRO A 20 14.81 2.21 -5.50
N VAL A 21 13.52 2.24 -5.83
CA VAL A 21 12.58 1.13 -5.65
C VAL A 21 11.93 0.75 -6.96
N ASN A 22 11.81 -0.54 -7.22
CA ASN A 22 11.05 -1.05 -8.36
C ASN A 22 9.57 -0.71 -8.15
N ARG A 23 8.91 -0.23 -9.19
CA ARG A 23 7.52 0.24 -9.09
C ARG A 23 6.50 -0.86 -8.86
N LEU A 24 6.93 -2.11 -8.94
CA LEU A 24 6.16 -3.28 -8.56
C LEU A 24 6.85 -3.96 -7.38
N GLY A 25 6.32 -3.69 -6.20
CA GLY A 25 6.72 -4.24 -4.90
C GLY A 25 5.84 -5.43 -4.49
N TYR A 26 5.86 -5.74 -3.19
CA TYR A 26 5.09 -6.83 -2.59
C TYR A 26 4.40 -6.37 -1.30
N GLY A 27 3.07 -6.54 -1.22
CA GLY A 27 2.27 -6.33 -0.01
C GLY A 27 2.23 -7.60 0.84
N ALA A 28 2.78 -7.53 2.05
CA ALA A 28 2.92 -8.69 2.92
C ALA A 28 1.70 -8.98 3.80
N MET A 29 0.65 -8.15 3.78
CA MET A 29 -0.52 -8.25 4.65
C MET A 29 -1.13 -9.66 4.69
N HIS A 30 -1.22 -10.34 3.55
CA HIS A 30 -1.81 -11.68 3.44
C HIS A 30 -0.92 -12.81 4.00
N LEU A 31 0.33 -12.51 4.38
CA LEU A 31 1.23 -13.48 5.04
C LEU A 31 0.99 -13.55 6.57
N THR A 32 -0.23 -13.34 7.01
CA THR A 32 -0.67 -13.48 8.40
C THR A 32 -1.83 -14.46 8.49
N GLY A 33 -2.25 -14.79 9.69
CA GLY A 33 -3.45 -15.59 9.91
C GLY A 33 -4.73 -14.90 9.43
N TYR A 34 -5.82 -15.64 9.41
CA TYR A 34 -7.12 -15.11 8.98
C TYR A 34 -7.49 -13.83 9.76
N GLY A 35 -8.02 -12.84 9.02
CA GLY A 35 -8.37 -11.54 9.57
C GLY A 35 -7.15 -10.70 9.96
N MET A 36 -6.00 -10.94 9.36
CA MET A 36 -4.71 -10.29 9.71
C MET A 36 -4.35 -10.46 11.19
N TRP A 37 -4.62 -11.64 11.77
CA TRP A 37 -4.41 -11.93 13.18
C TRP A 37 -3.57 -13.19 13.39
N GLY A 38 -2.47 -13.04 14.11
CA GLY A 38 -1.54 -14.12 14.38
C GLY A 38 -0.63 -14.49 13.19
N PRO A 39 0.23 -15.49 13.37
CA PRO A 39 1.17 -15.94 12.37
C PRO A 39 0.46 -16.62 11.18
N PRO A 40 1.13 -16.77 10.03
CA PRO A 40 0.57 -17.49 8.89
C PRO A 40 0.26 -18.95 9.21
N ALA A 41 -0.82 -19.48 8.64
CA ALA A 41 -1.17 -20.89 8.79
C ALA A 41 -0.09 -21.83 8.20
N ASP A 42 0.57 -21.41 7.12
CA ASP A 42 1.71 -22.10 6.51
C ASP A 42 2.94 -21.16 6.47
N GLU A 43 3.73 -21.24 7.53
CA GLU A 43 4.95 -20.45 7.66
C GLU A 43 5.99 -20.77 6.59
N ARG A 44 6.12 -22.03 6.17
CA ARG A 44 7.09 -22.45 5.16
C ARG A 44 6.74 -21.82 3.81
N ASN A 45 5.47 -21.83 3.45
CA ASN A 45 5.00 -21.17 2.25
C ASN A 45 5.21 -19.65 2.32
N ALA A 46 4.93 -19.00 3.46
CA ALA A 46 5.16 -17.56 3.63
C ALA A 46 6.64 -17.19 3.42
N ILE A 47 7.57 -17.97 4.00
CA ILE A 47 9.01 -17.81 3.78
C ILE A 47 9.37 -18.00 2.30
N GLN A 48 8.81 -19.03 1.65
CA GLN A 48 9.08 -19.31 0.24
C GLN A 48 8.61 -18.16 -0.66
N VAL A 49 7.41 -17.62 -0.43
CA VAL A 49 6.87 -16.48 -1.19
C VAL A 49 7.77 -15.25 -1.05
N LEU A 50 8.16 -14.88 0.20
CA LEU A 50 9.05 -13.74 0.45
C LEU A 50 10.41 -13.90 -0.23
N ARG A 51 11.03 -15.08 -0.11
CA ARG A 51 12.32 -15.37 -0.75
C ARG A 51 12.22 -15.34 -2.27
N HIS A 52 11.14 -15.88 -2.82
CA HIS A 52 10.92 -15.86 -4.27
C HIS A 52 10.73 -14.43 -4.78
N ALA A 53 9.97 -13.60 -4.04
CA ALA A 53 9.79 -12.20 -4.37
C ALA A 53 11.13 -11.45 -4.47
N VAL A 54 11.98 -11.61 -3.47
CA VAL A 54 13.22 -10.82 -3.37
C VAL A 54 14.35 -11.41 -4.20
N TYR A 55 14.62 -12.70 -4.09
CA TYR A 55 15.83 -13.30 -4.68
C TYR A 55 15.63 -13.79 -6.11
N GLU A 56 14.39 -14.17 -6.51
CA GLU A 56 14.13 -14.70 -7.85
C GLU A 56 13.51 -13.64 -8.78
N LEU A 57 12.64 -12.79 -8.24
CA LEU A 57 11.94 -11.77 -9.04
C LEU A 57 12.52 -10.37 -8.89
N GLY A 58 13.51 -10.17 -8.02
CA GLY A 58 14.17 -8.87 -7.83
C GLY A 58 13.26 -7.79 -7.26
N ILE A 59 12.20 -8.17 -6.56
CA ILE A 59 11.36 -7.20 -5.86
C ILE A 59 12.15 -6.62 -4.69
N ASN A 60 12.35 -5.32 -4.70
CA ASN A 60 13.14 -4.60 -3.70
C ASN A 60 12.32 -3.64 -2.83
N PHE A 61 10.98 -3.73 -2.88
CA PHE A 61 10.08 -2.98 -2.02
C PHE A 61 9.05 -3.93 -1.40
N ILE A 62 9.05 -4.01 -0.06
CA ILE A 62 8.08 -4.80 0.72
C ILE A 62 7.30 -3.86 1.62
N ASP A 63 5.98 -3.95 1.56
CA ASP A 63 5.06 -3.24 2.43
C ASP A 63 4.50 -4.16 3.52
N THR A 64 4.61 -3.73 4.77
CA THR A 64 4.08 -4.38 5.97
C THR A 64 3.51 -3.35 6.94
N ALA A 65 3.10 -3.77 8.14
CA ALA A 65 2.66 -2.91 9.24
C ALA A 65 2.81 -3.62 10.59
N ASP A 66 2.94 -2.82 11.67
CA ASP A 66 2.90 -3.29 13.06
C ASP A 66 1.59 -4.01 13.40
N SER A 67 0.49 -3.57 12.77
CA SER A 67 -0.86 -4.09 12.97
C SER A 67 -1.15 -5.40 12.23
N TYR A 68 -0.23 -5.88 11.37
CA TYR A 68 -0.39 -7.14 10.66
C TYR A 68 0.08 -8.32 11.53
N GLY A 69 -0.87 -9.11 12.02
CA GLY A 69 -0.66 -10.23 12.91
C GLY A 69 -0.43 -9.91 14.39
N PRO A 70 -0.71 -8.79 14.96
CA PRO A 70 0.10 -7.63 15.37
C PRO A 70 1.57 -7.98 15.65
N GLY A 71 2.41 -7.65 14.65
CA GLY A 71 3.86 -7.85 14.68
C GLY A 71 4.36 -9.14 14.03
N ASP A 72 3.53 -10.19 13.92
CA ASP A 72 3.93 -11.47 13.31
C ASP A 72 4.42 -11.29 11.85
N ASN A 73 3.87 -10.32 11.12
CA ASN A 73 4.27 -10.07 9.74
C ASN A 73 5.69 -9.51 9.65
N GLU A 74 6.05 -8.55 10.49
CA GLU A 74 7.41 -8.00 10.57
C GLU A 74 8.42 -9.07 10.99
N GLU A 75 8.07 -9.92 11.97
CA GLU A 75 8.90 -11.05 12.39
C GLU A 75 9.07 -12.09 11.28
N MET A 76 8.01 -12.35 10.50
CA MET A 76 8.05 -13.25 9.34
C MET A 76 8.99 -12.74 8.26
N ILE A 77 8.93 -11.44 7.94
CA ILE A 77 9.84 -10.82 6.97
C ILE A 77 11.29 -10.97 7.44
N ARG A 78 11.56 -10.70 8.71
CA ARG A 78 12.90 -10.92 9.29
C ARG A 78 13.34 -12.37 9.19
N LYS A 79 12.49 -13.31 9.57
CA LYS A 79 12.78 -14.74 9.52
C LYS A 79 13.10 -15.24 8.12
N ALA A 80 12.38 -14.71 7.12
CA ALA A 80 12.56 -15.11 5.74
C ALA A 80 13.79 -14.52 5.07
N LEU A 81 14.14 -13.25 5.37
CA LEU A 81 15.04 -12.44 4.55
C LEU A 81 16.27 -11.90 5.26
N TYR A 82 16.33 -11.97 6.60
CA TYR A 82 17.51 -11.48 7.32
C TYR A 82 18.70 -12.45 7.17
N PRO A 83 19.94 -11.96 6.89
CA PRO A 83 20.33 -10.57 6.63
C PRO A 83 19.76 -10.05 5.29
N TYR A 84 19.22 -8.84 5.32
CA TYR A 84 18.55 -8.25 4.15
C TYR A 84 19.53 -7.91 3.03
N PRO A 85 19.11 -8.05 1.74
CA PRO A 85 19.81 -7.42 0.62
C PRO A 85 19.94 -5.91 0.83
N LYS A 86 21.05 -5.32 0.38
CA LYS A 86 21.37 -3.91 0.61
C LYS A 86 20.38 -2.92 -0.04
N ASP A 87 19.76 -3.35 -1.14
CA ASP A 87 18.80 -2.60 -1.93
C ASP A 87 17.35 -2.85 -1.54
N LEU A 88 17.10 -3.76 -0.58
CA LEU A 88 15.75 -4.04 -0.11
C LEU A 88 15.24 -2.91 0.78
N VAL A 89 14.14 -2.31 0.36
CA VAL A 89 13.40 -1.29 1.10
C VAL A 89 12.19 -1.93 1.77
N ILE A 90 12.12 -1.88 3.09
CA ILE A 90 10.98 -2.33 3.87
C ILE A 90 10.23 -1.09 4.34
N CYS A 91 8.95 -1.01 3.94
CA CYS A 91 7.99 -0.06 4.47
C CYS A 91 7.19 -0.73 5.57
N THR A 92 7.11 -0.09 6.73
CA THR A 92 6.17 -0.49 7.79
C THR A 92 5.38 0.71 8.29
N LYS A 93 4.38 0.45 9.09
CA LYS A 93 3.40 1.44 9.52
C LYS A 93 3.11 1.30 11.01
N GLY A 94 2.62 2.38 11.62
CA GLY A 94 2.03 2.38 12.96
C GLY A 94 0.98 3.48 13.10
N GLY A 95 0.15 3.38 14.13
CA GLY A 95 -0.97 4.29 14.31
C GLY A 95 -2.33 3.64 14.06
N MET A 96 -2.35 2.29 13.99
CA MET A 96 -3.58 1.51 13.89
C MET A 96 -3.58 0.44 14.99
N LEU A 97 -4.36 0.68 16.03
CA LEU A 97 -4.52 -0.30 17.12
C LEU A 97 -5.34 -1.48 16.64
N ARG A 98 -4.88 -2.68 16.97
CA ARG A 98 -5.59 -3.94 16.73
C ARG A 98 -5.88 -4.62 18.05
N SER A 99 -7.16 -4.95 18.29
CA SER A 99 -7.61 -5.64 19.50
C SER A 99 -8.26 -7.01 19.24
N GLY A 100 -8.27 -7.45 17.99
CA GLY A 100 -8.81 -8.74 17.57
C GLY A 100 -8.65 -8.98 16.07
N LYS A 101 -9.03 -10.17 15.62
CA LYS A 101 -9.04 -10.49 14.19
C LYS A 101 -10.22 -9.81 13.50
N LEU A 102 -10.00 -9.43 12.26
CA LEU A 102 -11.03 -8.87 11.40
C LEU A 102 -11.77 -10.00 10.66
N ASP A 103 -13.08 -9.96 10.70
CA ASP A 103 -13.93 -10.78 9.84
C ASP A 103 -14.41 -9.93 8.65
N TRP A 104 -13.76 -10.09 7.51
CA TRP A 104 -14.06 -9.34 6.29
C TRP A 104 -15.48 -9.54 5.76
N ILE A 105 -16.15 -10.61 6.18
CA ILE A 105 -17.49 -11.00 5.71
C ILE A 105 -18.58 -10.44 6.62
N HIS A 106 -18.35 -10.45 7.94
CA HIS A 106 -19.37 -10.16 8.93
C HIS A 106 -19.15 -8.86 9.71
N ASP A 107 -17.90 -8.32 9.69
CA ASP A 107 -17.62 -7.08 10.40
C ASP A 107 -18.09 -5.87 9.59
N ALA A 108 -18.88 -5.03 10.22
CA ALA A 108 -19.25 -3.74 9.65
C ALA A 108 -18.03 -2.81 9.55
N PRO A 109 -18.03 -1.87 8.59
CA PRO A 109 -17.03 -0.80 8.57
C PRO A 109 -16.98 -0.09 9.93
N GLY A 110 -15.77 0.07 10.49
CA GLY A 110 -15.58 0.64 11.84
C GLY A 110 -15.69 -0.37 12.98
N ALA A 111 -15.56 -1.66 12.68
CA ALA A 111 -15.47 -2.71 13.70
C ALA A 111 -14.45 -2.33 14.81
N PRO A 112 -14.77 -2.59 16.09
CA PRO A 112 -13.96 -2.08 17.22
C PRO A 112 -12.55 -2.67 17.33
N TYR A 113 -12.22 -3.66 16.50
CA TYR A 113 -10.88 -4.32 16.48
C TYR A 113 -9.80 -3.51 15.76
N ILE A 114 -10.18 -2.50 14.97
CA ILE A 114 -9.26 -1.61 14.24
C ILE A 114 -9.63 -0.18 14.60
N GLN A 115 -8.72 0.52 15.27
CA GLN A 115 -8.92 1.90 15.69
C GLN A 115 -7.68 2.74 15.36
N PRO A 116 -7.85 3.95 14.80
CA PRO A 116 -6.76 4.92 14.73
C PRO A 116 -6.22 5.22 16.13
N LEU A 117 -4.91 5.27 16.28
CA LEU A 117 -4.26 5.68 17.51
C LEU A 117 -3.00 6.49 17.22
N GLY A 118 -3.15 7.82 17.25
CA GLY A 118 -2.11 8.79 16.91
C GLY A 118 -1.32 9.31 18.11
N ASP A 119 -1.50 8.78 19.35
CA ASP A 119 -0.77 9.23 20.55
C ASP A 119 0.75 9.14 20.32
N PRO A 120 1.51 10.23 20.49
CA PRO A 120 2.95 10.28 20.26
C PRO A 120 3.73 9.19 21.02
N ARG A 121 3.33 8.86 22.27
CA ARG A 121 4.00 7.83 23.08
C ARG A 121 3.75 6.44 22.53
N TYR A 122 2.54 6.18 22.03
CA TYR A 122 2.21 4.94 21.35
C TYR A 122 3.01 4.79 20.05
N LEU A 123 3.05 5.84 19.22
CA LEU A 123 3.82 5.82 17.96
C LEU A 123 5.31 5.56 18.21
N ARG A 124 5.91 6.21 19.22
CA ARG A 124 7.28 5.95 19.63
C ARG A 124 7.49 4.48 19.97
N GLN A 125 6.61 3.91 20.79
CA GLN A 125 6.71 2.51 21.18
C GLN A 125 6.59 1.60 19.95
N GLN A 126 5.70 1.87 19.02
CA GLN A 126 5.53 1.04 17.82
C GLN A 126 6.75 1.11 16.92
N VAL A 127 7.36 2.26 16.71
CA VAL A 127 8.62 2.37 15.96
C VAL A 127 9.73 1.52 16.60
N GLU A 128 9.91 1.60 17.92
CA GLU A 128 10.91 0.79 18.64
C GLU A 128 10.63 -0.72 18.51
N LEU A 129 9.36 -1.12 18.56
CA LEU A 129 8.97 -2.52 18.38
C LEU A 129 9.20 -2.98 16.93
N SER A 130 8.88 -2.16 15.94
CA SER A 130 9.12 -2.48 14.52
C SER A 130 10.62 -2.61 14.21
N LEU A 131 11.46 -1.70 14.73
CA LEU A 131 12.93 -1.82 14.61
C LEU A 131 13.42 -3.15 15.17
N ARG A 132 12.93 -3.54 16.35
CA ARG A 132 13.30 -4.80 17.00
C ARG A 132 12.82 -6.02 16.21
N ARG A 133 11.55 -6.04 15.76
CA ARG A 133 10.96 -7.17 15.03
C ARG A 133 11.65 -7.36 13.68
N LEU A 134 11.86 -6.27 12.95
CA LEU A 134 12.58 -6.29 11.68
C LEU A 134 14.11 -6.53 11.86
N GLY A 135 14.66 -6.24 13.03
CA GLY A 135 16.10 -6.38 13.30
C GLY A 135 16.95 -5.36 12.56
N VAL A 136 16.46 -4.12 12.46
CA VAL A 136 17.15 -3.01 11.81
C VAL A 136 17.30 -1.83 12.78
N ASP A 137 18.34 -1.00 12.58
CA ASP A 137 18.56 0.20 13.37
C ASP A 137 17.82 1.42 12.81
N CYS A 138 17.42 1.38 11.52
CA CYS A 138 16.70 2.43 10.84
C CYS A 138 15.67 1.82 9.87
N ILE A 139 14.40 2.26 9.98
CA ILE A 139 13.32 1.89 9.06
C ILE A 139 13.40 2.78 7.83
N ALA A 140 13.44 2.18 6.64
CA ALA A 140 13.60 2.90 5.37
C ALA A 140 12.40 3.83 5.06
N LEU A 141 11.16 3.34 5.24
CA LEU A 141 9.92 4.11 5.14
C LEU A 141 8.98 3.72 6.28
N TYR A 142 8.60 4.69 7.10
CA TYR A 142 7.58 4.51 8.13
C TYR A 142 6.36 5.37 7.82
N GLN A 143 5.19 4.77 7.79
CA GLN A 143 3.94 5.48 7.52
C GLN A 143 3.08 5.61 8.77
N LEU A 144 2.49 6.79 8.99
CA LEU A 144 1.35 6.90 9.89
C LEU A 144 0.19 6.15 9.22
N HIS A 145 -0.20 5.00 9.80
CA HIS A 145 -1.13 4.04 9.18
C HIS A 145 -2.57 4.56 9.09
N SER A 146 -2.96 5.42 10.04
CA SER A 146 -4.25 6.10 10.03
C SER A 146 -4.14 7.42 10.77
N ILE A 147 -4.90 8.43 10.31
CA ILE A 147 -5.00 9.72 10.99
C ILE A 147 -6.04 9.57 12.11
N ASP A 148 -5.60 9.76 13.35
CA ASP A 148 -6.48 9.72 14.53
C ASP A 148 -7.27 11.03 14.62
N PRO A 149 -8.61 11.01 14.56
CA PRO A 149 -9.42 12.22 14.66
C PRO A 149 -9.38 12.88 16.06
N ASN A 150 -8.87 12.18 17.08
CA ASN A 150 -8.79 12.66 18.46
C ASN A 150 -7.42 13.22 18.81
N VAL A 151 -6.43 13.12 17.92
CA VAL A 151 -5.06 13.60 18.13
C VAL A 151 -4.69 14.56 16.99
N PRO A 152 -4.20 15.77 17.29
CA PRO A 152 -3.72 16.66 16.24
C PRO A 152 -2.68 15.97 15.35
N LEU A 153 -2.86 16.03 14.03
CA LEU A 153 -1.94 15.39 13.08
C LEU A 153 -0.49 15.86 13.29
N ALA A 154 -0.31 17.14 13.65
CA ALA A 154 0.99 17.71 13.96
C ALA A 154 1.69 17.03 15.17
N ASP A 155 0.94 16.58 16.17
CA ASP A 155 1.50 15.91 17.35
C ASP A 155 2.00 14.50 16.97
N SER A 156 1.19 13.75 16.24
CA SER A 156 1.57 12.42 15.73
C SER A 156 2.80 12.49 14.82
N LEU A 157 2.79 13.40 13.84
CA LEU A 157 3.89 13.59 12.91
C LEU A 157 5.12 14.22 13.56
N GLY A 158 4.93 15.11 14.54
CA GLY A 158 6.04 15.70 15.29
C GLY A 158 6.85 14.65 16.04
N GLU A 159 6.20 13.62 16.57
CA GLU A 159 6.92 12.50 17.19
C GLU A 159 7.67 11.65 16.17
N LEU A 160 7.03 11.32 15.04
CA LEU A 160 7.69 10.59 13.97
C LEU A 160 8.88 11.36 13.38
N ALA A 161 8.77 12.69 13.24
CA ALA A 161 9.86 13.55 12.80
C ALA A 161 11.05 13.53 13.80
N ARG A 162 10.78 13.56 15.12
CA ARG A 162 11.84 13.41 16.13
C ARG A 162 12.54 12.04 16.03
N LEU A 163 11.80 10.97 15.74
CA LEU A 163 12.37 9.64 15.54
C LEU A 163 13.20 9.59 14.24
N GLN A 164 12.82 10.35 13.21
CA GLN A 164 13.61 10.54 12.00
C GLN A 164 14.92 11.29 12.29
N GLU A 165 14.87 12.38 13.06
CA GLU A 165 16.07 13.10 13.52
C GLU A 165 17.02 12.23 14.36
N GLN A 166 16.48 11.27 15.11
CA GLN A 166 17.25 10.27 15.86
C GLN A 166 17.84 9.15 14.98
N GLY A 167 17.58 9.17 13.68
CA GLY A 167 18.07 8.16 12.72
C GLY A 167 17.32 6.82 12.78
N LYS A 168 16.17 6.74 13.46
CA LYS A 168 15.36 5.51 13.57
C LYS A 168 14.43 5.30 12.38
N ILE A 169 14.10 6.39 11.68
CA ILE A 169 13.30 6.42 10.47
C ILE A 169 14.06 7.22 9.42
N ARG A 170 14.15 6.71 8.19
CA ARG A 170 14.77 7.44 7.08
C ARG A 170 13.77 8.36 6.38
N HIS A 171 12.60 7.82 6.02
CA HIS A 171 11.54 8.56 5.36
C HIS A 171 10.19 8.35 6.02
N LEU A 172 9.34 9.39 5.93
CA LEU A 172 7.98 9.38 6.45
C LEU A 172 6.95 9.37 5.32
N GLY A 173 5.87 8.61 5.56
CA GLY A 173 4.70 8.57 4.71
C GLY A 173 3.41 8.67 5.50
N LEU A 174 2.30 8.76 4.78
CA LEU A 174 0.95 8.77 5.34
C LEU A 174 0.10 7.69 4.69
N SER A 175 -0.73 7.05 5.50
CA SER A 175 -1.86 6.25 5.06
C SER A 175 -3.12 6.73 5.77
N ASN A 176 -4.28 6.43 5.26
CA ASN A 176 -5.54 6.66 5.94
C ASN A 176 -6.67 5.83 5.30
N GLN A 177 -7.76 5.65 6.03
CA GLN A 177 -9.00 5.09 5.52
C GLN A 177 -10.09 6.16 5.60
N PRO A 178 -10.75 6.46 4.49
CA PRO A 178 -10.69 5.86 3.16
C PRO A 178 -9.55 6.36 2.26
N GLY A 179 -8.70 7.29 2.70
CA GLY A 179 -7.55 7.83 2.00
C GLY A 179 -7.10 9.16 2.57
N VAL A 180 -5.87 9.55 2.29
CA VAL A 180 -5.31 10.87 2.60
C VAL A 180 -5.77 11.85 1.51
N SER A 181 -6.38 12.97 1.90
CA SER A 181 -6.71 14.04 0.96
C SER A 181 -5.51 14.96 0.69
N VAL A 182 -5.56 15.75 -0.41
CA VAL A 182 -4.54 16.77 -0.69
C VAL A 182 -4.40 17.76 0.47
N ALA A 183 -5.51 18.17 1.08
CA ALA A 183 -5.49 19.09 2.22
C ALA A 183 -4.77 18.50 3.44
N GLN A 184 -5.02 17.23 3.76
CA GLN A 184 -4.33 16.51 4.85
C GLN A 184 -2.83 16.34 4.56
N LEU A 185 -2.48 16.03 3.30
CA LEU A 185 -1.08 15.92 2.88
C LEU A 185 -0.34 17.25 3.02
N VAL A 186 -0.94 18.36 2.56
CA VAL A 186 -0.37 19.70 2.70
C VAL A 186 -0.24 20.10 4.16
N GLU A 187 -1.23 19.76 5.00
CA GLU A 187 -1.13 20.00 6.45
C GLU A 187 0.00 19.21 7.09
N ALA A 188 0.12 17.92 6.75
CA ALA A 188 1.20 17.05 7.24
C ALA A 188 2.59 17.58 6.87
N GLN A 189 2.73 18.12 5.66
CA GLN A 189 3.99 18.67 5.14
C GLN A 189 4.48 19.93 5.88
N LYS A 190 3.63 20.58 6.68
CA LYS A 190 4.05 21.65 7.57
C LYS A 190 4.89 21.15 8.76
N THR A 191 4.73 19.88 9.12
CA THR A 191 5.40 19.26 10.27
C THR A 191 6.56 18.34 9.84
N ALA A 192 6.41 17.58 8.75
CA ALA A 192 7.40 16.62 8.31
C ALA A 192 7.42 16.51 6.78
N ARG A 193 8.57 16.12 6.21
CA ARG A 193 8.67 15.81 4.78
C ARG A 193 8.01 14.46 4.51
N ILE A 194 6.85 14.47 3.86
CA ILE A 194 6.12 13.27 3.45
C ILE A 194 6.54 12.87 2.05
N VAL A 195 7.08 11.65 1.90
CA VAL A 195 7.61 11.14 0.62
C VAL A 195 6.73 10.06 -0.01
N ALA A 196 5.76 9.54 0.74
CA ALA A 196 4.81 8.52 0.28
C ALA A 196 3.43 8.74 0.87
N ILE A 197 2.40 8.40 0.11
CA ILE A 197 1.02 8.27 0.57
C ILE A 197 0.48 6.91 0.16
N GLU A 198 -0.42 6.35 0.99
CA GLU A 198 -1.01 5.06 0.72
C GLU A 198 -2.53 5.14 0.83
N ASN A 199 -3.21 5.09 -0.33
CA ASN A 199 -4.66 5.25 -0.47
C ASN A 199 -5.27 4.08 -1.24
N LEU A 200 -6.59 3.89 -1.09
CA LEU A 200 -7.36 3.00 -1.97
C LEU A 200 -7.30 3.53 -3.40
N TYR A 201 -6.75 2.73 -4.31
CA TYR A 201 -6.74 3.10 -5.72
C TYR A 201 -6.57 1.87 -6.63
N ASN A 202 -7.43 1.72 -7.62
CA ASN A 202 -7.35 0.71 -8.66
C ASN A 202 -8.19 1.14 -9.87
N VAL A 203 -8.26 0.32 -10.92
CA VAL A 203 -8.98 0.69 -12.15
C VAL A 203 -10.48 0.92 -11.95
N ALA A 204 -11.11 0.33 -10.92
CA ALA A 204 -12.52 0.54 -10.57
C ALA A 204 -12.75 1.61 -9.50
N ASP A 205 -11.71 2.00 -8.76
CA ASP A 205 -11.79 3.06 -7.76
C ASP A 205 -10.69 4.11 -8.02
N ARG A 206 -11.09 5.23 -8.59
CA ARG A 206 -10.20 6.33 -8.96
C ARG A 206 -10.61 7.65 -8.26
N ALA A 207 -11.32 7.53 -7.12
CA ALA A 207 -11.79 8.71 -6.40
C ALA A 207 -10.66 9.61 -5.90
N ASP A 208 -9.42 9.07 -5.79
CA ASP A 208 -8.22 9.81 -5.38
C ASP A 208 -7.34 10.25 -6.58
N ASP A 209 -7.91 10.42 -7.78
CA ASP A 209 -7.20 10.94 -8.95
C ASP A 209 -6.52 12.30 -8.66
N GLU A 210 -7.19 13.21 -7.96
CA GLU A 210 -6.62 14.50 -7.56
C GLU A 210 -5.37 14.32 -6.69
N VAL A 211 -5.41 13.37 -5.75
CA VAL A 211 -4.28 13.06 -4.85
C VAL A 211 -3.14 12.42 -5.63
N LEU A 212 -3.45 11.51 -6.56
CA LEU A 212 -2.46 10.89 -7.44
C LEU A 212 -1.77 11.93 -8.33
N GLU A 213 -2.51 12.87 -8.90
CA GLU A 213 -1.95 13.95 -9.70
C GLU A 213 -1.07 14.89 -8.87
N HIS A 214 -1.51 15.21 -7.64
CA HIS A 214 -0.69 15.99 -6.70
C HIS A 214 0.60 15.26 -6.35
N ALA A 215 0.53 13.98 -6.02
CA ALA A 215 1.70 13.14 -5.71
C ALA A 215 2.67 13.05 -6.91
N THR A 216 2.13 12.89 -8.12
CA THR A 216 2.92 12.83 -9.36
C THR A 216 3.72 14.11 -9.58
N ARG A 217 3.06 15.29 -9.45
CA ARG A 217 3.72 16.59 -9.64
C ARG A 217 4.79 16.89 -8.60
N ASN A 218 4.65 16.35 -7.40
CA ASN A 218 5.56 16.61 -6.28
C ASN A 218 6.55 15.46 -6.00
N HIS A 219 6.64 14.46 -6.89
CA HIS A 219 7.53 13.30 -6.74
C HIS A 219 7.32 12.56 -5.40
N ILE A 220 6.07 12.44 -4.96
CA ILE A 220 5.64 11.66 -3.79
C ILE A 220 5.18 10.30 -4.31
N ALA A 221 5.65 9.21 -3.71
CA ALA A 221 5.16 7.87 -4.05
C ALA A 221 3.68 7.75 -3.68
N PHE A 222 2.88 7.24 -4.61
CA PHE A 222 1.50 6.86 -4.35
C PHE A 222 1.42 5.33 -4.31
N ILE A 223 1.16 4.78 -3.13
CA ILE A 223 1.08 3.34 -2.89
C ILE A 223 -0.40 2.94 -2.86
N PRO A 224 -0.93 2.26 -3.90
CA PRO A 224 -2.33 1.87 -3.93
C PRO A 224 -2.55 0.63 -3.06
N TRP A 225 -3.32 0.73 -1.97
CA TRP A 225 -3.82 -0.48 -1.32
C TRP A 225 -5.02 -1.03 -2.09
N PHE A 226 -5.19 -2.35 -2.10
CA PHE A 226 -6.13 -3.09 -2.95
C PHE A 226 -6.00 -2.79 -4.46
N PRO A 227 -4.79 -2.89 -5.04
CA PRO A 227 -4.57 -2.63 -6.46
C PRO A 227 -5.39 -3.56 -7.38
N LEU A 228 -5.83 -4.72 -6.87
CA LEU A 228 -6.67 -5.72 -7.55
C LEU A 228 -8.13 -5.73 -7.08
N GLY A 229 -8.58 -4.63 -6.41
CA GLY A 229 -9.97 -4.48 -5.97
C GLY A 229 -10.44 -5.59 -5.03
N HIS A 230 -9.60 -6.04 -4.09
CA HIS A 230 -9.88 -7.13 -3.17
C HIS A 230 -10.37 -8.42 -3.87
N GLY A 231 -9.82 -8.69 -5.06
CA GLY A 231 -10.19 -9.84 -5.91
C GLY A 231 -11.37 -9.61 -6.85
N GLY A 232 -12.19 -8.58 -6.65
CA GLY A 232 -13.36 -8.29 -7.49
C GLY A 232 -13.02 -7.93 -8.94
N LEU A 233 -11.81 -7.40 -9.17
CA LEU A 233 -11.32 -7.05 -10.51
C LEU A 233 -10.78 -8.25 -11.31
N VAL A 234 -10.57 -9.38 -10.68
CA VAL A 234 -9.79 -10.49 -11.26
C VAL A 234 -10.52 -11.85 -11.22
N GLY A 235 -11.78 -11.84 -10.80
CA GLY A 235 -12.64 -13.02 -10.80
C GLY A 235 -13.00 -13.52 -12.20
N PRO A 236 -13.66 -14.70 -12.32
CA PRO A 236 -14.03 -15.29 -13.60
C PRO A 236 -14.88 -14.37 -14.51
N ASP A 237 -15.75 -13.57 -13.90
CA ASP A 237 -16.65 -12.63 -14.58
C ASP A 237 -16.09 -11.21 -14.66
N SER A 238 -14.78 -11.05 -14.54
CA SER A 238 -14.14 -9.74 -14.59
C SER A 238 -14.34 -9.05 -15.92
N ALA A 239 -14.71 -7.76 -15.88
CA ALA A 239 -14.77 -6.90 -17.06
C ALA A 239 -13.42 -6.76 -17.79
N LEU A 240 -12.33 -7.09 -17.11
CA LEU A 240 -10.98 -7.09 -17.70
C LEU A 240 -10.68 -8.34 -18.50
N THR A 241 -11.40 -9.47 -18.30
CA THR A 241 -11.12 -10.75 -18.97
C THR A 241 -11.10 -10.62 -20.50
N PRO A 242 -12.12 -10.05 -21.18
CA PRO A 242 -12.11 -9.96 -22.65
C PRO A 242 -11.00 -9.05 -23.20
N ILE A 243 -10.49 -8.13 -22.37
CA ILE A 243 -9.39 -7.25 -22.75
C ILE A 243 -8.06 -7.95 -22.53
N ALA A 244 -7.89 -8.63 -21.38
CA ALA A 244 -6.68 -9.36 -21.04
C ALA A 244 -6.37 -10.48 -22.06
N GLU A 245 -7.39 -11.17 -22.58
CA GLU A 245 -7.27 -12.18 -23.63
C GLU A 245 -6.60 -11.64 -24.90
N LYS A 246 -6.86 -10.38 -25.28
CA LYS A 246 -6.23 -9.75 -26.45
C LYS A 246 -4.71 -9.59 -26.32
N TYR A 247 -4.23 -9.51 -25.07
CA TYR A 247 -2.82 -9.42 -24.74
C TYR A 247 -2.21 -10.76 -24.33
N ALA A 248 -3.00 -11.85 -24.33
CA ALA A 248 -2.61 -13.17 -23.83
C ALA A 248 -2.05 -13.11 -22.37
N ILE A 249 -2.70 -12.31 -21.51
CA ILE A 249 -2.35 -12.13 -20.10
C ILE A 249 -3.56 -12.35 -19.20
N THR A 250 -3.33 -12.41 -17.87
CA THR A 250 -4.43 -12.50 -16.89
C THR A 250 -5.05 -11.12 -16.59
N PRO A 251 -6.32 -11.07 -16.12
CA PRO A 251 -6.92 -9.83 -15.62
C PRO A 251 -6.10 -9.13 -14.52
N SER A 252 -5.43 -9.90 -13.66
CA SER A 252 -4.52 -9.36 -12.63
C SER A 252 -3.35 -8.63 -13.25
N GLN A 253 -2.69 -9.23 -14.25
CA GLN A 253 -1.60 -8.58 -14.97
C GLN A 253 -2.06 -7.31 -15.68
N LEU A 254 -3.24 -7.33 -16.30
CA LEU A 254 -3.80 -6.16 -16.97
C LEU A 254 -4.11 -5.02 -15.98
N ALA A 255 -4.71 -5.32 -14.82
CA ALA A 255 -5.02 -4.34 -13.78
C ALA A 255 -3.74 -3.69 -13.23
N LEU A 256 -2.71 -4.47 -12.95
CA LEU A 256 -1.42 -3.96 -12.46
C LEU A 256 -0.68 -3.17 -13.54
N ALA A 257 -0.68 -3.64 -14.78
CA ALA A 257 -0.11 -2.90 -15.92
C ALA A 257 -0.81 -1.56 -16.12
N TRP A 258 -2.14 -1.53 -16.02
CA TRP A 258 -2.91 -0.29 -16.10
C TRP A 258 -2.44 0.73 -15.05
N LEU A 259 -2.26 0.31 -13.80
CA LEU A 259 -1.75 1.16 -12.72
C LEU A 259 -0.34 1.69 -13.04
N LEU A 260 0.58 0.83 -13.49
CA LEU A 260 1.94 1.24 -13.86
C LEU A 260 1.97 2.28 -14.99
N HIS A 261 1.00 2.23 -15.90
CA HIS A 261 0.87 3.17 -17.00
C HIS A 261 0.04 4.42 -16.66
N ARG A 262 -0.77 4.38 -15.58
CA ARG A 262 -1.60 5.51 -15.14
C ARG A 262 -0.78 6.68 -14.60
N SER A 263 0.27 6.39 -13.82
CA SER A 263 1.18 7.43 -13.30
C SER A 263 2.56 6.87 -12.96
N PRO A 264 3.64 7.62 -13.19
CA PRO A 264 4.99 7.25 -12.75
C PRO A 264 5.17 7.29 -11.22
N ALA A 265 4.27 7.93 -10.47
CA ALA A 265 4.30 7.97 -9.00
C ALA A 265 3.74 6.71 -8.34
N LEU A 266 3.04 5.84 -9.09
CA LEU A 266 2.46 4.62 -8.56
C LEU A 266 3.52 3.57 -8.25
N LEU A 267 3.54 3.14 -6.98
CA LEU A 267 4.39 2.09 -6.43
C LEU A 267 3.48 0.96 -5.92
N LEU A 268 3.37 -0.11 -6.68
CA LEU A 268 2.36 -1.15 -6.48
C LEU A 268 2.79 -2.16 -5.43
N ILE A 269 1.83 -2.64 -4.63
CA ILE A 269 2.04 -3.61 -3.56
C ILE A 269 1.03 -4.79 -3.64
N PRO A 270 0.89 -5.49 -4.79
CA PRO A 270 0.00 -6.64 -4.85
C PRO A 270 0.46 -7.73 -3.88
N GLY A 271 -0.45 -8.15 -2.99
CA GLY A 271 -0.21 -9.23 -2.04
C GLY A 271 -0.74 -10.57 -2.54
N THR A 272 -0.01 -11.64 -2.25
CA THR A 272 -0.42 -13.02 -2.52
C THR A 272 0.32 -14.01 -1.62
N THR A 273 -0.30 -15.16 -1.36
CA THR A 273 0.34 -16.32 -0.71
C THR A 273 0.79 -17.41 -1.70
N SER A 274 0.59 -17.18 -3.01
CA SER A 274 0.93 -18.14 -4.09
C SER A 274 2.14 -17.65 -4.87
N VAL A 275 3.17 -18.48 -4.98
CA VAL A 275 4.34 -18.21 -5.84
C VAL A 275 3.94 -18.07 -7.30
N THR A 276 2.92 -18.81 -7.77
CA THR A 276 2.40 -18.68 -9.13
C THR A 276 1.81 -17.28 -9.36
N HIS A 277 0.90 -16.85 -8.50
CA HIS A 277 0.32 -15.51 -8.61
C HIS A 277 1.37 -14.40 -8.40
N LEU A 278 2.40 -14.64 -7.59
CA LEU A 278 3.50 -13.70 -7.43
C LEU A 278 4.25 -13.48 -8.74
N LYS A 279 4.55 -14.56 -9.48
CA LYS A 279 5.18 -14.49 -10.82
C LYS A 279 4.29 -13.79 -11.83
N GLU A 280 3.00 -14.10 -11.83
CA GLU A 280 2.03 -13.42 -12.67
C GLU A 280 1.99 -11.92 -12.40
N ASN A 281 1.87 -11.54 -11.14
CA ASN A 281 1.88 -10.13 -10.73
C ASN A 281 3.18 -9.43 -11.17
N ALA A 282 4.34 -10.05 -10.95
CA ALA A 282 5.63 -9.48 -11.33
C ALA A 282 5.75 -9.26 -12.84
N SER A 283 5.20 -10.15 -13.64
CA SER A 283 5.26 -10.04 -15.11
C SER A 283 4.39 -8.90 -15.67
N ALA A 284 3.47 -8.32 -14.89
CA ALA A 284 2.71 -7.13 -15.28
C ALA A 284 3.61 -5.93 -15.64
N ALA A 285 4.81 -5.86 -15.07
CA ALA A 285 5.79 -4.81 -15.39
C ALA A 285 6.27 -4.85 -16.87
N HIS A 286 6.09 -5.97 -17.56
CA HIS A 286 6.48 -6.14 -18.97
C HIS A 286 5.33 -5.86 -19.94
N VAL A 287 4.12 -5.65 -19.46
CA VAL A 287 2.96 -5.32 -20.31
C VAL A 287 3.02 -3.86 -20.72
N ILE A 288 3.02 -3.62 -22.02
CA ILE A 288 3.09 -2.27 -22.59
C ILE A 288 1.69 -1.85 -23.01
N LEU A 289 1.21 -0.75 -22.46
CA LEU A 289 -0.06 -0.12 -22.81
C LEU A 289 0.18 1.28 -23.34
N ASN A 290 -0.44 1.66 -24.43
CA ASN A 290 -0.45 3.04 -24.88
C ASN A 290 -1.54 3.87 -24.16
N PRO A 291 -1.51 5.21 -24.24
CA PRO A 291 -2.49 6.05 -23.53
C PRO A 291 -3.96 5.83 -23.95
N ALA A 292 -4.22 5.38 -25.19
CA ALA A 292 -5.57 5.07 -25.64
C ALA A 292 -6.08 3.76 -25.02
N GLU A 293 -5.21 2.77 -24.87
CA GLU A 293 -5.52 1.50 -24.20
C GLU A 293 -5.76 1.70 -22.71
N VAL A 294 -4.95 2.52 -22.04
CA VAL A 294 -5.17 2.87 -20.62
C VAL A 294 -6.56 3.49 -20.42
N ARG A 295 -6.99 4.40 -21.30
CA ARG A 295 -8.34 4.96 -21.24
C ARG A 295 -9.41 3.92 -21.54
N ALA A 296 -9.25 3.16 -22.58
CA ALA A 296 -10.22 2.13 -22.99
C ALA A 296 -10.48 1.07 -21.92
N ILE A 297 -9.44 0.69 -21.15
CA ILE A 297 -9.54 -0.24 -20.03
C ILE A 297 -10.38 0.39 -18.90
N ALA A 298 -10.11 1.64 -18.54
CA ALA A 298 -10.88 2.35 -17.53
C ALA A 298 -12.36 2.50 -17.94
N ASP A 299 -12.64 2.91 -19.19
CA ASP A 299 -13.99 3.04 -19.74
C ASP A 299 -14.76 1.69 -19.75
N ALA A 300 -14.06 0.57 -19.97
CA ALA A 300 -14.68 -0.74 -19.94
C ALA A 300 -15.09 -1.15 -18.53
N VAL A 301 -14.25 -0.85 -17.53
CA VAL A 301 -14.56 -1.11 -16.13
C VAL A 301 -15.71 -0.21 -15.64
N ASP A 302 -15.75 1.07 -16.06
CA ASP A 302 -16.84 1.98 -15.74
C ASP A 302 -18.19 1.52 -16.29
N ARG A 303 -18.21 1.04 -17.54
CA ARG A 303 -19.43 0.48 -18.14
C ARG A 303 -19.92 -0.80 -17.44
N ALA A 304 -19.00 -1.56 -16.85
CA ALA A 304 -19.36 -2.76 -16.08
C ALA A 304 -19.96 -2.44 -14.71
N GLY A 305 -19.82 -1.20 -14.21
CA GLY A 305 -20.41 -0.76 -12.95
C GLY A 305 -19.90 -1.54 -11.74
N LEU A 306 -18.62 -1.91 -11.73
CA LEU A 306 -18.03 -2.64 -10.60
C LEU A 306 -18.12 -1.80 -9.32
N PRO A 307 -18.57 -2.38 -8.20
CA PRO A 307 -18.66 -1.64 -6.95
C PRO A 307 -17.26 -1.23 -6.46
N SER A 308 -17.12 0.06 -6.13
CA SER A 308 -15.99 0.51 -5.32
C SER A 308 -16.09 -0.12 -3.94
N TRP A 309 -14.96 -0.63 -3.42
CA TRP A 309 -14.91 -1.13 -2.03
C TRP A 309 -14.90 -0.01 -0.98
N ARG A 310 -14.94 1.26 -1.39
CA ARG A 310 -15.01 2.37 -0.43
C ARG A 310 -16.24 2.21 0.44
N PRO A 311 -16.08 2.23 1.78
CA PRO A 311 -17.24 2.42 2.64
C PRO A 311 -17.95 3.71 2.17
N VAL A 312 -19.27 3.64 2.04
CA VAL A 312 -20.07 4.81 1.66
C VAL A 312 -19.62 5.98 2.53
N ARG A 313 -19.05 7.01 1.90
CA ARG A 313 -18.73 8.26 2.60
C ARG A 313 -20.03 8.87 3.04
N ASP A 314 -20.38 8.52 4.25
CA ASP A 314 -21.42 8.96 5.11
C ASP A 314 -22.29 10.16 4.87
N ALA A 315 -23.49 9.90 5.06
CA ALA A 315 -24.57 10.67 5.66
C ALA A 315 -24.42 11.08 7.16
N GLN A 316 -23.27 10.96 7.83
CA GLN A 316 -23.18 11.10 9.30
C GLN A 316 -22.28 12.23 9.85
N VAL A 317 -21.83 13.20 9.05
CA VAL A 317 -21.14 14.39 9.59
C VAL A 317 -22.10 15.60 9.75
N GLN A 318 -23.39 15.46 9.49
CA GLN A 318 -24.34 16.61 9.58
C GLN A 318 -25.25 16.63 10.81
N THR A 319 -25.05 15.80 11.84
CA THR A 319 -25.94 15.82 13.03
C THR A 319 -25.26 16.08 14.36
N ALA A 320 -24.12 16.76 14.40
CA ALA A 320 -23.49 17.20 15.64
C ALA A 320 -23.49 18.73 15.83
N THR A 321 -24.41 19.45 15.18
CA THR A 321 -24.58 20.88 15.44
C THR A 321 -26.07 21.20 15.54
N THR A 322 -26.74 20.72 16.56
CA THR A 322 -27.96 21.33 17.16
C THR A 322 -28.48 20.41 18.27
N VAL A 323 -28.00 20.52 19.49
CA VAL A 323 -28.85 20.53 20.68
C VAL A 323 -28.07 21.25 21.80
N ARG A 324 -28.69 22.29 22.26
CA ARG A 324 -28.48 23.26 23.35
C ARG A 324 -27.76 22.74 24.59
#